data_eed0081e69e5bdbead69c397976286be
#
_entry.id   eed0081e69e5bdbead69c397976286be
#
_cell.length_a   1.000
_cell.length_b   1.000
_cell.length_c   1.000
_cell.angle_alpha   90.00
_cell.angle_beta   90.00
_cell.angle_gamma   90.00
#
_symmetry.space_group_name_H-M   'P 1'
#
loop_
_entity.id
_entity.type
_entity.pdbx_description
1 polymer ?
#
loop_
_entity_poly.entity_id
_entity_poly.type
_entity_poly.pdbx_seq_one_letter_code
_entity_poly.pdbx_strand_id
1 'polypeptide(L)'
;MRRGDRVYYVKDFIQSVPLHPPKKIFEELENLGYRGQPRARRAVSLAAYRHVKRLKLLHTKKVPRAELPPRPNSILMGPTGCGKTYLIELLFGEIFKLPFIIVDMTKFTESGYVGDDVVNILVQLVYAANESIDIAECGIVVLDEFDKIAGAYSSARFAGQGTTKDVSGYGVQRELLKILEGTDIQIPLDFGFSSRGPRALISTRDISFFAVGAFSGIRSLFEKGGLGFLQKIQENGEKRRQLPIRLAKKKPMM
;
A
#
# COMPACT_ATOMS: atom_id res chain seq x y z
N MET A 1 15.43 28.16 5.47
CA MET A 1 15.62 27.77 4.07
C MET A 1 14.53 28.45 3.23
N ARG A 2 14.88 29.19 2.18
CA ARG A 2 13.90 29.89 1.33
C ARG A 2 13.16 28.90 0.44
N ARG A 3 11.92 29.20 0.04
CA ARG A 3 11.08 28.29 -0.79
C ARG A 3 11.79 27.82 -2.08
N GLY A 4 12.63 28.67 -2.67
CA GLY A 4 13.46 28.34 -3.83
C GLY A 4 14.51 27.27 -3.54
N ASP A 5 15.20 27.37 -2.41
CA ASP A 5 16.26 26.45 -2.00
C ASP A 5 15.71 25.03 -1.77
N ARG A 6 14.47 24.90 -1.25
CA ARG A 6 13.78 23.61 -1.06
C ARG A 6 13.51 22.89 -2.37
N VAL A 7 13.04 23.62 -3.39
CA VAL A 7 12.72 23.04 -4.71
C VAL A 7 13.97 22.49 -5.39
N TYR A 8 15.11 23.18 -5.27
CA TYR A 8 16.40 22.68 -5.80
C TYR A 8 16.85 21.41 -5.07
N TYR A 9 16.76 21.38 -3.76
CA TYR A 9 17.18 20.25 -2.95
C TYR A 9 16.41 18.97 -3.29
N VAL A 10 15.07 19.02 -3.40
CA VAL A 10 14.24 17.87 -3.80
C VAL A 10 14.54 17.42 -5.23
N LYS A 11 14.72 18.38 -6.15
CA LYS A 11 15.08 18.07 -7.54
C LYS A 11 16.39 17.30 -7.60
N ASP A 12 17.43 17.76 -6.90
CA ASP A 12 18.74 17.12 -6.92
C ASP A 12 18.70 15.74 -6.28
N PHE A 13 17.97 15.60 -5.16
CA PHE A 13 17.72 14.30 -4.54
C PHE A 13 17.04 13.33 -5.50
N ILE A 14 15.92 13.72 -6.13
CA ILE A 14 15.21 12.86 -7.07
C ILE A 14 16.02 12.58 -8.34
N GLN A 15 16.87 13.50 -8.75
CA GLN A 15 17.76 13.30 -9.90
C GLN A 15 18.79 12.22 -9.59
N SER A 16 19.30 12.14 -8.36
CA SER A 16 20.28 11.12 -7.92
C SER A 16 19.68 9.73 -7.81
N VAL A 17 18.37 9.61 -7.57
CA VAL A 17 17.68 8.30 -7.48
C VAL A 17 17.80 7.55 -8.81
N PRO A 18 18.31 6.30 -8.84
CA PRO A 18 18.45 5.55 -10.09
C PRO A 18 17.10 5.23 -10.72
N LEU A 19 16.99 5.34 -12.05
CA LEU A 19 15.79 4.90 -12.79
C LEU A 19 16.14 3.66 -13.62
N HIS A 20 16.23 2.52 -12.94
CA HIS A 20 16.48 1.24 -13.62
C HIS A 20 15.20 0.69 -14.26
N PRO A 21 15.28 0.07 -15.44
CA PRO A 21 14.16 -0.66 -16.03
C PRO A 21 13.68 -1.79 -15.10
N PRO A 22 12.40 -2.16 -15.11
CA PRO A 22 11.87 -3.20 -14.22
C PRO A 22 12.61 -4.54 -14.28
N LYS A 23 13.14 -4.90 -15.46
CA LYS A 23 13.96 -6.09 -15.64
C LYS A 23 15.25 -6.01 -14.80
N LYS A 24 15.94 -4.86 -14.86
CA LYS A 24 17.18 -4.66 -14.10
C LYS A 24 16.90 -4.65 -12.59
N ILE A 25 15.82 -4.02 -12.14
CA ILE A 25 15.40 -4.05 -10.73
C ILE A 25 15.15 -5.50 -10.27
N PHE A 26 14.49 -6.29 -11.09
CA PHE A 26 14.25 -7.71 -10.82
C PHE A 26 15.55 -8.51 -10.66
N GLU A 27 16.54 -8.26 -11.51
CA GLU A 27 17.87 -8.88 -11.47
C GLU A 27 18.67 -8.41 -10.24
N GLU A 28 18.61 -7.13 -9.90
CA GLU A 28 19.25 -6.56 -8.70
C GLU A 28 18.69 -7.17 -7.40
N LEU A 29 17.37 -7.36 -7.30
CA LEU A 29 16.76 -8.07 -6.17
C LEU A 29 17.30 -9.51 -6.02
N GLU A 30 17.53 -10.19 -7.13
CA GLU A 30 18.12 -11.54 -7.13
C GLU A 30 19.57 -11.53 -6.65
N ASN A 31 20.36 -10.56 -7.09
CA ASN A 31 21.74 -10.36 -6.67
C ASN A 31 21.85 -9.99 -5.17
N LEU A 32 20.87 -9.28 -4.62
CA LEU A 32 20.73 -8.99 -3.19
C LEU A 32 20.25 -10.20 -2.36
N GLY A 33 20.07 -11.36 -3.00
CA GLY A 33 19.71 -12.61 -2.34
C GLY A 33 18.21 -12.88 -2.24
N TYR A 34 17.34 -12.02 -2.75
CA TYR A 34 15.91 -12.29 -2.77
C TYR A 34 15.57 -13.28 -3.89
N ARG A 35 15.31 -14.53 -3.52
CA ARG A 35 15.00 -15.61 -4.46
C ARG A 35 13.55 -16.06 -4.32
N GLY A 36 12.98 -16.56 -5.41
CA GLY A 36 11.59 -17.01 -5.44
C GLY A 36 10.58 -15.93 -5.86
N GLN A 37 9.32 -16.27 -5.81
CA GLN A 37 8.16 -15.42 -6.07
C GLN A 37 8.27 -14.50 -7.32
N PRO A 38 8.61 -15.04 -8.51
CA PRO A 38 8.96 -14.22 -9.68
C PRO A 38 7.82 -13.28 -10.12
N ARG A 39 6.55 -13.68 -9.89
CA ARG A 39 5.39 -12.84 -10.19
C ARG A 39 5.32 -11.61 -9.28
N ALA A 40 5.50 -11.81 -7.95
CA ALA A 40 5.50 -10.71 -6.98
C ALA A 40 6.69 -9.77 -7.25
N ARG A 41 7.91 -10.30 -7.43
CA ARG A 41 9.09 -9.49 -7.77
C ARG A 41 8.87 -8.62 -9.01
N ARG A 42 8.30 -9.17 -10.09
CA ARG A 42 8.01 -8.39 -11.31
C ARG A 42 7.00 -7.28 -11.04
N ALA A 43 5.92 -7.58 -10.32
CA ALA A 43 4.88 -6.60 -10.02
C ALA A 43 5.42 -5.45 -9.15
N VAL A 44 6.18 -5.77 -8.10
CA VAL A 44 6.75 -4.77 -7.18
C VAL A 44 7.85 -3.97 -7.87
N SER A 45 8.71 -4.60 -8.69
CA SER A 45 9.71 -3.89 -9.52
C SER A 45 9.05 -2.89 -10.47
N LEU A 46 7.92 -3.25 -11.07
CA LEU A 46 7.15 -2.34 -11.93
C LEU A 46 6.52 -1.20 -11.14
N ALA A 47 5.96 -1.47 -9.95
CA ALA A 47 5.39 -0.45 -9.09
C ALA A 47 6.45 0.57 -8.65
N ALA A 48 7.62 0.11 -8.22
CA ALA A 48 8.73 0.96 -7.84
C ALA A 48 9.26 1.81 -9.02
N TYR A 49 9.45 1.19 -10.18
CA TYR A 49 9.82 1.93 -11.40
C TYR A 49 8.82 3.04 -11.71
N ARG A 50 7.52 2.76 -11.64
CA ARG A 50 6.46 3.75 -11.89
C ARG A 50 6.51 4.88 -10.89
N HIS A 51 6.74 4.59 -9.61
CA HIS A 51 6.88 5.60 -8.56
C HIS A 51 8.06 6.52 -8.85
N VAL A 52 9.27 5.99 -9.02
CA VAL A 52 10.48 6.79 -9.30
C VAL A 52 10.35 7.58 -10.61
N LYS A 53 9.79 6.96 -11.66
CA LYS A 53 9.52 7.64 -12.93
C LYS A 53 8.58 8.83 -12.75
N ARG A 54 7.50 8.64 -11.96
CA ARG A 54 6.55 9.70 -11.63
C ARG A 54 7.25 10.87 -10.90
N LEU A 55 8.04 10.57 -9.87
CA LEU A 55 8.80 11.58 -9.13
C LEU A 55 9.77 12.35 -10.04
N LYS A 56 10.48 11.66 -10.94
CA LYS A 56 11.37 12.33 -11.92
C LYS A 56 10.62 13.21 -12.89
N LEU A 57 9.46 12.79 -13.38
CA LEU A 57 8.62 13.61 -14.25
C LEU A 57 8.15 14.88 -13.51
N LEU A 58 7.71 14.75 -12.27
CA LEU A 58 7.22 15.85 -11.46
C LEU A 58 8.32 16.84 -11.08
N HIS A 59 9.39 16.37 -10.45
CA HIS A 59 10.41 17.26 -9.85
C HIS A 59 11.51 17.68 -10.82
N THR A 60 11.88 16.80 -11.78
CA THR A 60 12.96 17.11 -12.73
C THR A 60 12.44 17.71 -14.02
N LYS A 61 11.35 17.16 -14.58
CA LYS A 61 10.77 17.62 -15.86
C LYS A 61 9.63 18.62 -15.69
N LYS A 62 9.19 18.88 -14.44
CA LYS A 62 8.09 19.79 -14.08
C LYS A 62 6.77 19.51 -14.81
N VAL A 63 6.50 18.21 -15.08
CA VAL A 63 5.24 17.80 -15.70
C VAL A 63 4.10 18.05 -14.67
N PRO A 64 2.99 18.69 -15.07
CA PRO A 64 1.85 18.91 -14.18
C PRO A 64 1.29 17.60 -13.61
N ARG A 65 0.89 17.61 -12.33
CA ARG A 65 0.34 16.39 -11.68
C ARG A 65 -0.85 15.77 -12.42
N ALA A 66 -1.68 16.60 -13.05
CA ALA A 66 -2.85 16.16 -13.82
C ALA A 66 -2.48 15.32 -15.05
N GLU A 67 -1.28 15.47 -15.59
CA GLU A 67 -0.78 14.74 -16.75
C GLU A 67 0.02 13.48 -16.35
N LEU A 68 0.29 13.30 -15.04
CA LEU A 68 1.03 12.17 -14.56
C LEU A 68 0.12 10.95 -14.37
N PRO A 69 0.64 9.73 -14.61
CA PRO A 69 -0.08 8.52 -14.26
C PRO A 69 -0.37 8.50 -12.75
N PRO A 70 -1.46 7.82 -12.30
CA PRO A 70 -1.76 7.67 -10.89
C PRO A 70 -0.56 7.09 -10.13
N ARG A 71 -0.38 7.50 -8.87
CA ARG A 71 0.65 6.89 -8.02
C ARG A 71 0.31 5.41 -7.78
N PRO A 72 1.30 4.53 -7.73
CA PRO A 72 1.06 3.12 -7.46
C PRO A 72 0.87 2.89 -5.95
N ASN A 73 -0.36 2.66 -5.50
CA ASN A 73 -0.58 2.01 -4.22
C ASN A 73 -0.73 0.50 -4.47
N SER A 74 -0.16 -0.33 -3.62
CA SER A 74 -0.05 -1.77 -3.85
C SER A 74 -0.44 -2.57 -2.62
N ILE A 75 -1.04 -3.74 -2.82
CA ILE A 75 -1.31 -4.71 -1.77
C ILE A 75 -0.51 -5.97 -2.05
N LEU A 76 0.30 -6.42 -1.08
CA LEU A 76 1.02 -7.67 -1.11
C LEU A 76 0.36 -8.67 -0.16
N MET A 77 -0.25 -9.68 -0.74
CA MET A 77 -0.92 -10.75 0.00
C MET A 77 -0.14 -12.06 -0.10
N GLY A 78 0.00 -12.76 1.02
CA GLY A 78 0.65 -14.06 1.06
C GLY A 78 0.96 -14.52 2.49
N PRO A 79 1.33 -15.81 2.68
CA PRO A 79 1.60 -16.37 4.00
C PRO A 79 2.63 -15.55 4.80
N THR A 80 2.53 -15.59 6.12
CA THR A 80 3.55 -15.00 7.00
C THR A 80 4.90 -15.67 6.75
N GLY A 81 5.99 -14.89 6.83
CA GLY A 81 7.35 -15.40 6.61
C GLY A 81 7.75 -15.62 5.13
N CYS A 82 6.89 -15.33 4.15
CA CYS A 82 7.24 -15.49 2.74
C CYS A 82 8.09 -14.32 2.15
N GLY A 83 8.57 -13.40 2.98
CA GLY A 83 9.49 -12.34 2.55
C GLY A 83 8.84 -11.11 1.93
N LYS A 84 7.56 -10.84 2.17
CA LYS A 84 6.86 -9.68 1.59
C LYS A 84 7.49 -8.34 2.00
N THR A 85 7.68 -8.14 3.28
CA THR A 85 8.25 -6.92 3.86
C THR A 85 9.71 -6.78 3.47
N TYR A 86 10.48 -7.87 3.54
CA TYR A 86 11.88 -7.92 3.11
C TYR A 86 12.08 -7.52 1.64
N LEU A 87 11.16 -7.91 0.76
CA LEU A 87 11.19 -7.50 -0.66
C LEU A 87 11.11 -5.97 -0.81
N ILE A 88 10.28 -5.31 0.00
CA ILE A 88 10.11 -3.85 -0.03
C ILE A 88 11.34 -3.16 0.57
N GLU A 89 11.89 -3.69 1.67
CA GLU A 89 13.11 -3.18 2.30
C GLU A 89 14.29 -3.17 1.31
N LEU A 90 14.54 -4.28 0.63
CA LEU A 90 15.59 -4.35 -0.40
C LEU A 90 15.35 -3.35 -1.53
N LEU A 91 14.11 -3.22 -1.96
CA LEU A 91 13.77 -2.38 -3.09
C LEU A 91 13.98 -0.90 -2.81
N PHE A 92 13.42 -0.40 -1.70
CA PHE A 92 13.46 1.02 -1.40
C PHE A 92 14.66 1.44 -0.54
N GLY A 93 15.17 0.55 0.29
CA GLY A 93 16.36 0.79 1.10
C GLY A 93 17.66 0.66 0.30
N GLU A 94 17.83 -0.48 -0.40
CA GLU A 94 19.11 -0.79 -1.04
C GLU A 94 19.18 -0.28 -2.48
N ILE A 95 18.14 -0.52 -3.29
CA ILE A 95 18.17 -0.19 -4.73
C ILE A 95 17.90 1.29 -4.97
N PHE A 96 16.79 1.82 -4.45
CA PHE A 96 16.38 3.20 -4.75
C PHE A 96 16.84 4.21 -3.71
N LYS A 97 17.13 3.78 -2.48
CA LYS A 97 17.53 4.65 -1.35
C LYS A 97 16.57 5.81 -1.13
N LEU A 98 15.27 5.52 -1.24
CA LEU A 98 14.19 6.44 -0.93
C LEU A 98 13.83 6.35 0.56
N PRO A 99 13.38 7.44 1.19
CA PRO A 99 12.88 7.37 2.55
C PRO A 99 11.68 6.43 2.59
N PHE A 100 11.70 5.46 3.49
CA PHE A 100 10.59 4.55 3.71
C PHE A 100 10.46 4.20 5.18
N ILE A 101 9.25 3.85 5.58
CA ILE A 101 8.95 3.36 6.92
C ILE A 101 8.10 2.10 6.83
N ILE A 102 8.20 1.26 7.84
CA ILE A 102 7.35 0.08 8.03
C ILE A 102 6.56 0.28 9.31
N VAL A 103 5.25 0.24 9.18
CA VAL A 103 4.32 0.47 10.28
C VAL A 103 3.52 -0.80 10.55
N ASP A 104 3.62 -1.32 11.76
CA ASP A 104 2.83 -2.46 12.22
C ASP A 104 1.41 -2.00 12.57
N MET A 105 0.45 -2.42 11.75
CA MET A 105 -0.95 -2.01 11.90
C MET A 105 -1.68 -2.65 13.08
N THR A 106 -1.11 -3.66 13.72
CA THR A 106 -1.70 -4.24 14.96
C THR A 106 -1.69 -3.24 16.11
N LYS A 107 -0.69 -2.38 16.17
CA LYS A 107 -0.54 -1.36 17.22
C LYS A 107 -1.65 -0.29 17.18
N PHE A 108 -2.24 -0.07 16.02
CA PHE A 108 -3.30 0.93 15.84
C PHE A 108 -4.67 0.48 16.33
N THR A 109 -4.88 -0.84 16.47
CA THR A 109 -6.14 -1.40 16.96
C THR A 109 -6.22 -1.42 18.49
N GLU A 110 -5.07 -1.36 19.18
CA GLU A 110 -4.97 -1.49 20.64
C GLU A 110 -5.06 -0.14 21.38
N SER A 111 -4.61 0.95 20.76
CA SER A 111 -4.42 2.23 21.44
C SER A 111 -5.69 3.07 21.61
N GLY A 112 -6.72 2.87 20.82
CA GLY A 112 -7.99 3.59 20.93
C GLY A 112 -7.94 5.11 20.64
N TYR A 113 -6.79 5.66 20.27
CA TYR A 113 -6.58 7.06 19.86
C TYR A 113 -6.35 7.13 18.36
N VAL A 114 -7.42 7.26 17.60
CA VAL A 114 -7.42 7.02 16.15
C VAL A 114 -6.76 8.15 15.33
N GLY A 115 -6.84 9.39 15.77
CA GLY A 115 -6.40 10.54 14.96
C GLY A 115 -4.90 10.79 15.02
N ASP A 116 -4.30 10.71 16.19
CA ASP A 116 -2.88 11.02 16.40
C ASP A 116 -1.97 9.90 15.84
N ASP A 117 -2.45 8.66 15.83
CA ASP A 117 -1.68 7.51 15.36
C ASP A 117 -1.41 7.57 13.84
N VAL A 118 -2.40 7.95 13.03
CA VAL A 118 -2.24 8.06 11.57
C VAL A 118 -1.33 9.23 11.20
N VAL A 119 -1.39 10.34 11.95
CA VAL A 119 -0.47 11.48 11.79
C VAL A 119 0.98 11.06 12.14
N ASN A 120 1.14 10.22 13.17
CA ASN A 120 2.46 9.70 13.55
C ASN A 120 3.15 8.88 12.45
N ILE A 121 2.39 8.22 11.57
CA ILE A 121 2.95 7.56 10.38
C ILE A 121 3.72 8.58 9.54
N LEU A 122 3.12 9.72 9.26
CA LEU A 122 3.76 10.76 8.44
C LEU A 122 4.94 11.41 9.16
N VAL A 123 4.85 11.59 10.47
CA VAL A 123 5.96 12.08 11.30
C VAL A 123 7.17 11.14 11.21
N GLN A 124 6.96 9.82 11.34
CA GLN A 124 8.05 8.83 11.18
C GLN A 124 8.67 8.88 9.78
N LEU A 125 7.86 9.11 8.74
CA LEU A 125 8.38 9.25 7.38
C LEU A 125 9.24 10.52 7.22
N VAL A 126 8.87 11.63 7.88
CA VAL A 126 9.67 12.84 7.90
C VAL A 126 11.01 12.60 8.59
N TYR A 127 11.03 11.84 9.69
CA TYR A 127 12.30 11.44 10.32
C TYR A 127 13.15 10.58 9.40
N ALA A 128 12.57 9.59 8.73
CA ALA A 128 13.28 8.76 7.76
C ALA A 128 13.82 9.56 6.56
N ALA A 129 13.24 10.73 6.31
CA ALA A 129 13.68 11.71 5.29
C ALA A 129 14.65 12.77 5.85
N ASN A 130 15.31 12.54 6.99
CA ASN A 130 16.18 13.50 7.69
C ASN A 130 15.48 14.85 7.94
N GLU A 131 14.27 14.80 8.47
CA GLU A 131 13.43 15.96 8.81
C GLU A 131 13.04 16.86 7.61
N SER A 132 13.24 16.36 6.38
CA SER A 132 12.84 17.06 5.17
C SER A 132 11.44 16.64 4.75
N ILE A 133 10.45 17.51 4.94
CA ILE A 133 9.06 17.26 4.52
C ILE A 133 8.98 17.03 3.02
N ASP A 134 9.65 17.85 2.23
CA ASP A 134 9.61 17.77 0.78
C ASP A 134 10.21 16.45 0.25
N ILE A 135 11.21 15.87 0.93
CA ILE A 135 11.76 14.54 0.62
C ILE A 135 10.83 13.44 1.14
N ALA A 136 10.23 13.62 2.31
CA ALA A 136 9.23 12.68 2.86
C ALA A 136 8.03 12.52 1.93
N GLU A 137 7.59 13.59 1.27
CA GLU A 137 6.51 13.56 0.25
C GLU A 137 6.85 12.66 -0.96
N CYS A 138 8.12 12.34 -1.16
CA CYS A 138 8.58 11.41 -2.21
C CYS A 138 8.75 9.97 -1.69
N GLY A 139 8.46 9.72 -0.42
CA GLY A 139 8.74 8.48 0.28
C GLY A 139 7.71 7.38 0.09
N ILE A 140 7.95 6.31 0.84
CA ILE A 140 7.15 5.09 0.84
C ILE A 140 6.68 4.77 2.26
N VAL A 141 5.40 4.42 2.38
CA VAL A 141 4.83 3.90 3.64
C VAL A 141 4.42 2.45 3.43
N VAL A 142 4.97 1.57 4.25
CA VAL A 142 4.61 0.15 4.30
C VAL A 142 3.71 -0.07 5.50
N LEU A 143 2.49 -0.51 5.25
CA LEU A 143 1.50 -0.86 6.26
C LEU A 143 1.53 -2.38 6.43
N ASP A 144 2.32 -2.87 7.39
CA ASP A 144 2.46 -4.31 7.65
C ASP A 144 1.33 -4.82 8.55
N GLU A 145 1.02 -6.11 8.46
CA GLU A 145 -0.13 -6.76 9.12
C GLU A 145 -1.47 -6.03 8.83
N PHE A 146 -1.61 -5.48 7.62
CA PHE A 146 -2.74 -4.64 7.23
C PHE A 146 -4.09 -5.35 7.33
N ASP A 147 -4.13 -6.67 7.16
CA ASP A 147 -5.34 -7.49 7.32
C ASP A 147 -5.87 -7.53 8.77
N LYS A 148 -5.05 -7.20 9.76
CA LYS A 148 -5.45 -7.19 11.17
C LYS A 148 -6.37 -6.02 11.52
N ILE A 149 -6.34 -4.93 10.76
CA ILE A 149 -7.28 -3.81 10.94
C ILE A 149 -8.74 -4.26 10.78
N ALA A 150 -8.98 -5.29 9.94
CA ALA A 150 -10.31 -5.86 9.74
C ALA A 150 -10.75 -6.82 10.86
N GLY A 151 -9.79 -7.34 11.66
CA GLY A 151 -10.04 -8.40 12.65
C GLY A 151 -10.77 -7.95 13.93
N ALA A 152 -10.81 -6.65 14.20
CA ALA A 152 -11.49 -6.07 15.37
C ALA A 152 -13.04 -6.22 15.34
N TYR A 153 -13.57 -6.74 14.24
CA TYR A 153 -15.01 -6.77 13.98
C TYR A 153 -15.81 -7.84 14.74
N SER A 154 -15.18 -8.92 15.22
CA SER A 154 -15.92 -10.11 15.68
C SER A 154 -16.22 -10.15 17.16
N SER A 155 -15.50 -9.43 18.02
CA SER A 155 -15.67 -9.51 19.48
C SER A 155 -16.45 -8.36 20.12
N ALA A 156 -16.63 -7.26 19.44
CA ALA A 156 -17.24 -6.04 20.00
C ALA A 156 -18.79 -6.00 19.98
N ARG A 157 -19.48 -6.97 19.41
CA ARG A 157 -20.95 -7.02 19.38
C ARG A 157 -21.62 -7.30 20.72
N PHE A 158 -20.86 -7.62 21.76
CA PHE A 158 -21.39 -7.98 23.09
C PHE A 158 -20.99 -7.05 24.23
N ALA A 159 -20.26 -5.96 23.97
CA ALA A 159 -20.00 -4.97 25.01
C ALA A 159 -21.18 -3.99 25.06
N GLY A 160 -21.90 -4.03 26.19
CA GLY A 160 -23.13 -3.26 26.44
C GLY A 160 -22.96 -1.74 26.25
N GLN A 161 -24.09 -1.08 26.02
CA GLN A 161 -24.24 0.38 25.92
C GLN A 161 -23.43 1.12 26.99
N GLY A 162 -22.46 1.92 26.58
CA GLY A 162 -21.80 2.88 27.49
C GLY A 162 -20.34 3.22 27.28
N THR A 163 -19.60 2.60 26.36
CA THR A 163 -18.20 2.96 26.12
C THR A 163 -18.00 3.49 24.71
N THR A 164 -17.65 4.79 24.62
CA THR A 164 -17.28 5.50 23.38
C THR A 164 -15.89 5.12 22.83
N LYS A 165 -15.38 3.92 23.13
CA LYS A 165 -14.16 3.41 22.50
C LYS A 165 -14.54 2.80 21.16
N ASP A 166 -13.99 3.37 20.08
CA ASP A 166 -14.12 2.81 18.73
C ASP A 166 -13.28 1.51 18.62
N VAL A 167 -13.84 0.44 19.21
CA VAL A 167 -13.22 -0.91 19.25
C VAL A 167 -13.22 -1.57 17.87
N SER A 168 -13.81 -0.94 16.87
CA SER A 168 -14.11 -1.57 15.57
C SER A 168 -13.06 -1.35 14.48
N GLY A 169 -12.00 -0.57 14.72
CA GLY A 169 -11.01 -0.23 13.70
C GLY A 169 -11.53 0.67 12.55
N TYR A 170 -12.81 1.04 12.57
CA TYR A 170 -13.39 1.92 11.54
C TYR A 170 -12.79 3.31 11.51
N GLY A 171 -12.50 3.86 12.69
CA GLY A 171 -11.87 5.16 12.81
C GLY A 171 -10.49 5.15 12.16
N VAL A 172 -9.68 4.12 12.44
CA VAL A 172 -8.35 3.93 11.82
C VAL A 172 -8.47 3.78 10.31
N GLN A 173 -9.40 2.95 9.82
CA GLN A 173 -9.62 2.76 8.39
C GLN A 173 -10.00 4.06 7.68
N ARG A 174 -10.89 4.86 8.29
CA ARG A 174 -11.33 6.14 7.70
C ARG A 174 -10.21 7.17 7.65
N GLU A 175 -9.39 7.27 8.70
CA GLU A 175 -8.23 8.18 8.71
C GLU A 175 -7.15 7.70 7.71
N LEU A 176 -6.90 6.39 7.61
CA LEU A 176 -6.01 5.83 6.60
C LEU A 176 -6.49 6.13 5.18
N LEU A 177 -7.80 6.06 4.90
CA LEU A 177 -8.33 6.41 3.59
C LEU A 177 -7.95 7.83 3.18
N LYS A 178 -8.01 8.80 4.10
CA LYS A 178 -7.62 10.19 3.81
C LYS A 178 -6.18 10.29 3.31
N ILE A 179 -5.23 9.63 3.99
CA ILE A 179 -3.82 9.65 3.54
C ILE A 179 -3.59 8.87 2.26
N LEU A 180 -4.35 7.79 2.06
CA LEU A 180 -4.29 6.97 0.85
C LEU A 180 -4.86 7.69 -0.38
N GLU A 181 -5.85 8.55 -0.22
CA GLU A 181 -6.45 9.34 -1.30
C GLU A 181 -5.56 10.49 -1.78
N GLY A 182 -4.65 10.97 -0.95
CA GLY A 182 -3.71 12.03 -1.30
C GLY A 182 -4.21 13.41 -0.90
N THR A 183 -4.06 13.74 0.38
CA THR A 183 -4.47 15.00 0.98
C THR A 183 -3.29 15.72 1.62
N ASP A 184 -3.50 16.97 2.00
CA ASP A 184 -2.55 17.76 2.77
C ASP A 184 -2.89 17.62 4.26
N ILE A 185 -1.94 17.18 5.06
CA ILE A 185 -2.13 16.85 6.49
C ILE A 185 -1.19 17.70 7.33
N GLN A 186 -1.72 18.25 8.43
CA GLN A 186 -0.91 18.98 9.40
C GLN A 186 -0.24 18.00 10.36
N ILE A 187 1.09 18.06 10.41
CA ILE A 187 1.93 17.30 11.34
C ILE A 187 2.59 18.24 12.35
N PRO A 188 2.85 17.81 13.61
CA PRO A 188 3.65 18.58 14.55
C PRO A 188 5.10 18.64 14.05
N LEU A 189 5.71 19.83 14.15
CA LEU A 189 7.15 20.01 13.89
C LEU A 189 8.00 19.79 15.16
N ASP A 190 7.38 20.03 16.31
CA ASP A 190 8.02 19.80 17.61
C ASP A 190 7.65 18.38 18.07
N PHE A 191 8.60 17.50 17.99
CA PHE A 191 8.47 16.09 18.36
C PHE A 191 8.52 15.88 19.89
N GLY A 192 8.57 16.95 20.65
CA GLY A 192 8.30 16.99 22.08
C GLY A 192 6.78 17.10 22.31
N PHE A 193 6.28 16.46 23.36
CA PHE A 193 4.89 16.27 23.78
C PHE A 193 3.99 17.54 23.90
N SER A 194 4.31 18.64 23.21
CA SER A 194 3.52 19.86 23.25
C SER A 194 2.47 19.89 22.12
N SER A 195 1.22 19.68 22.47
CA SER A 195 0.06 19.83 21.54
C SER A 195 -0.07 21.25 20.97
N ARG A 196 0.72 22.21 21.42
CA ARG A 196 0.72 23.64 21.03
C ARG A 196 1.93 24.05 20.19
N GLY A 197 2.79 23.09 19.79
CA GLY A 197 3.99 23.36 18.97
C GLY A 197 3.64 23.80 17.53
N PRO A 198 4.65 24.34 16.80
CA PRO A 198 4.48 24.69 15.39
C PRO A 198 4.10 23.45 14.57
N ARG A 199 3.23 23.63 13.59
CA ARG A 199 2.78 22.57 12.69
C ARG A 199 3.26 22.83 11.27
N ALA A 200 3.56 21.77 10.54
CA ALA A 200 3.84 21.83 9.11
C ALA A 200 2.79 21.07 8.31
N LEU A 201 2.69 21.40 7.05
CA LEU A 201 1.81 20.70 6.11
C LEU A 201 2.65 19.71 5.30
N ILE A 202 2.22 18.45 5.25
CA ILE A 202 2.77 17.39 4.40
C ILE A 202 1.71 16.93 3.43
N SER A 203 2.08 16.80 2.14
CA SER A 203 1.19 16.29 1.10
C SER A 203 1.41 14.80 0.89
N THR A 204 0.35 14.02 1.00
CA THR A 204 0.42 12.56 0.76
C THR A 204 0.21 12.19 -0.72
N ARG A 205 0.07 13.17 -1.62
CA ARG A 205 -0.26 12.96 -3.04
C ARG A 205 0.78 12.17 -3.82
N ASP A 206 2.04 12.25 -3.43
CA ASP A 206 3.14 11.58 -4.12
C ASP A 206 3.79 10.47 -3.27
N ILE A 207 3.38 10.27 -2.01
CA ILE A 207 3.78 9.14 -1.16
C ILE A 207 3.13 7.85 -1.69
N SER A 208 3.91 6.79 -1.95
CA SER A 208 3.37 5.47 -2.31
C SER A 208 3.14 4.61 -1.06
N PHE A 209 2.00 3.91 -1.04
CA PHE A 209 1.62 3.03 0.06
C PHE A 209 1.65 1.56 -0.38
N PHE A 210 2.25 0.72 0.45
CA PHE A 210 2.28 -0.72 0.29
C PHE A 210 1.60 -1.37 1.49
N ALA A 211 0.38 -1.87 1.31
CA ALA A 211 -0.30 -2.67 2.31
C ALA A 211 0.20 -4.12 2.22
N VAL A 212 0.67 -4.67 3.33
CA VAL A 212 1.24 -6.01 3.42
C VAL A 212 0.47 -6.81 4.46
N GLY A 213 0.14 -8.07 4.17
CA GLY A 213 -0.58 -8.91 5.13
C GLY A 213 -0.76 -10.35 4.65
N ALA A 214 -1.19 -11.21 5.56
CA ALA A 214 -1.48 -12.60 5.24
C ALA A 214 -2.82 -12.78 4.51
N PHE A 215 -3.84 -11.99 4.89
CA PHE A 215 -5.20 -12.02 4.34
C PHE A 215 -5.81 -13.44 4.31
N SER A 216 -5.50 -14.26 5.32
CA SER A 216 -5.92 -15.67 5.38
C SER A 216 -7.44 -15.86 5.30
N GLY A 217 -8.21 -14.89 5.81
CA GLY A 217 -9.67 -14.91 5.77
C GLY A 217 -10.29 -14.71 4.37
N ILE A 218 -9.56 -14.11 3.43
CA ILE A 218 -10.06 -13.88 2.07
C ILE A 218 -10.36 -15.20 1.36
N ARG A 219 -9.52 -16.21 1.54
CA ARG A 219 -9.68 -17.52 0.89
C ARG A 219 -11.02 -18.17 1.24
N SER A 220 -11.41 -18.10 2.50
CA SER A 220 -12.69 -18.64 2.95
C SER A 220 -13.91 -17.90 2.41
N LEU A 221 -13.77 -16.63 2.05
CA LEU A 221 -14.84 -15.86 1.41
C LEU A 221 -15.07 -16.31 -0.04
N PHE A 222 -13.99 -16.65 -0.75
CA PHE A 222 -14.09 -17.20 -2.10
C PHE A 222 -14.63 -18.63 -2.10
N GLU A 223 -14.21 -19.47 -1.16
CA GLU A 223 -14.65 -20.86 -1.03
C GLU A 223 -16.11 -20.98 -0.63
N LYS A 224 -16.63 -20.06 0.20
CA LYS A 224 -18.06 -20.03 0.62
C LYS A 224 -19.00 -19.41 -0.42
N GLY A 225 -18.50 -19.01 -1.61
CA GLY A 225 -19.33 -18.44 -2.66
C GLY A 225 -19.98 -17.10 -2.32
N GLY A 226 -19.46 -16.40 -1.30
CA GLY A 226 -20.10 -15.23 -0.71
C GLY A 226 -20.00 -13.91 -1.50
N LEU A 227 -19.36 -13.89 -2.66
CA LEU A 227 -19.32 -12.72 -3.54
C LEU A 227 -20.26 -12.96 -4.72
N GLY A 228 -21.49 -12.48 -4.60
CA GLY A 228 -22.62 -12.77 -5.49
C GLY A 228 -22.38 -12.62 -7.00
N PHE A 229 -21.37 -11.88 -7.42
CA PHE A 229 -21.01 -11.75 -8.84
C PHE A 229 -20.26 -12.99 -9.36
N LEU A 230 -19.38 -13.60 -8.56
CA LEU A 230 -18.62 -14.81 -8.92
C LEU A 230 -19.50 -16.08 -8.84
N GLN A 231 -20.49 -16.10 -7.94
CA GLN A 231 -21.44 -17.21 -7.81
C GLN A 231 -22.24 -17.40 -9.09
N LYS A 232 -22.72 -16.32 -9.74
CA LYS A 232 -23.43 -16.38 -11.04
C LYS A 232 -22.58 -16.96 -12.18
N ILE A 233 -21.27 -16.71 -12.15
CA ILE A 233 -20.35 -17.22 -13.19
C ILE A 233 -20.15 -18.74 -13.03
N GLN A 234 -20.02 -19.22 -11.79
CA GLN A 234 -19.86 -20.66 -11.51
C GLN A 234 -21.13 -21.46 -11.83
N GLU A 235 -22.31 -21.00 -11.40
CA GLU A 235 -23.58 -21.65 -11.73
C GLU A 235 -23.84 -21.73 -13.23
N ASN A 236 -23.50 -20.69 -13.98
CA ASN A 236 -23.62 -20.70 -15.44
C ASN A 236 -22.58 -21.61 -16.12
N GLY A 237 -21.40 -21.77 -15.53
CA GLY A 237 -20.37 -22.70 -16.00
C GLY A 237 -20.75 -24.16 -15.83
N GLU A 238 -21.31 -24.53 -14.69
CA GLU A 238 -21.76 -25.91 -14.41
C GLU A 238 -23.00 -26.30 -15.19
N LYS A 239 -23.96 -25.39 -15.34
CA LYS A 239 -25.15 -25.66 -16.17
C LYS A 239 -24.82 -25.89 -17.65
N ARG A 240 -23.75 -25.30 -18.18
CA ARG A 240 -23.28 -25.58 -19.54
C ARG A 240 -22.60 -26.93 -19.71
N ARG A 241 -22.08 -27.56 -18.66
CA ARG A 241 -21.45 -28.89 -18.73
C ARG A 241 -22.44 -30.07 -18.65
N GLN A 242 -23.70 -29.83 -18.33
CA GLN A 242 -24.71 -30.88 -18.17
C GLN A 242 -25.69 -30.96 -19.34
N LEU A 243 -25.44 -30.35 -20.50
CA LEU A 243 -26.20 -30.56 -21.68
C LEU A 243 -25.85 -31.97 -22.25
N PRO A 244 -26.78 -32.94 -22.25
CA PRO A 244 -26.52 -34.27 -22.79
C PRO A 244 -26.32 -34.19 -24.30
N ILE A 245 -25.15 -34.70 -24.76
CA ILE A 245 -24.93 -34.94 -26.19
C ILE A 245 -25.92 -36.01 -26.63
N ARG A 246 -27.02 -35.61 -27.26
CA ARG A 246 -27.89 -36.54 -27.98
C ARG A 246 -27.15 -37.00 -29.22
N LEU A 247 -26.56 -38.18 -29.15
CA LEU A 247 -26.08 -38.93 -30.32
C LEU A 247 -27.27 -39.22 -31.24
N ALA A 248 -27.29 -38.61 -32.40
CA ALA A 248 -28.25 -38.94 -33.45
C ALA A 248 -28.03 -40.36 -33.90
N LYS A 249 -28.97 -41.27 -33.59
CA LYS A 249 -29.01 -42.62 -34.16
C LYS A 249 -29.28 -42.50 -35.66
N LYS A 250 -28.31 -42.89 -36.49
CA LYS A 250 -28.52 -43.13 -37.92
C LYS A 250 -29.52 -44.27 -38.10
N LYS A 251 -30.62 -44.02 -38.82
CA LYS A 251 -31.51 -45.06 -39.35
C LYS A 251 -30.81 -45.79 -40.49
N PRO A 252 -30.90 -47.13 -40.58
CA PRO A 252 -30.45 -47.84 -41.76
C PRO A 252 -31.41 -47.60 -42.91
N MET A 253 -30.89 -47.35 -44.10
CA MET A 253 -31.64 -47.38 -45.36
C MET A 253 -31.88 -48.85 -45.73
N MET A 254 -33.10 -49.19 -46.03
CA MET A 254 -33.54 -50.25 -46.96
C MET A 254 -33.68 -49.64 -48.33
#